data_7ecd9fa0e79572dd49b1d358e8910c03
#
_entry.id   7ecd9fa0e79572dd49b1d358e8910c03
#
_cell.length_a   1.000
_cell.length_b   1.000
_cell.length_c   1.000
_cell.angle_alpha   90.00
_cell.angle_beta   90.00
_cell.angle_gamma   90.00
#
_symmetry.space_group_name_H-M   'P 1'
#
loop_
_entity.id
_entity.type
_entity.pdbx_description
1 polymer ?
#
loop_
_entity_poly.entity_id
_entity_poly.type
_entity_poly.pdbx_seq_one_letter_code
_entity_poly.pdbx_strand_id
1 'polypeptide(L)'
;MKTKRQAKMLELIKRNDIETQEELSDYLEREGYQVTQATVSRDIRELKLTKVAMSNGRQKYVALQETDENLSQKYVRVLHDGFVSMDMAQNILVIKTVSGMAMAVAAALDAMHMHEIVGCIAGDDTIMCAIRSVDDTVAVMNRLKKLVED
;
A
#
# COMPACT_ATOMS: atom_id res chain seq x y z
N MET A 1 17.66 6.59 -19.13
CA MET A 1 17.93 7.77 -18.28
C MET A 1 16.75 8.16 -17.39
N LYS A 2 15.56 8.32 -17.92
CA LYS A 2 14.35 8.72 -17.13
C LYS A 2 14.08 7.82 -15.92
N THR A 3 14.00 6.52 -16.10
CA THR A 3 13.70 5.54 -15.05
C THR A 3 14.69 5.56 -13.88
N LYS A 4 15.99 5.72 -14.19
CA LYS A 4 17.03 5.82 -13.15
C LYS A 4 16.92 7.11 -12.35
N ARG A 5 16.62 8.23 -13.03
CA ARG A 5 16.39 9.53 -12.37
C ARG A 5 15.18 9.48 -11.46
N GLN A 6 14.07 8.93 -11.93
CA GLN A 6 12.84 8.80 -11.13
C GLN A 6 13.04 7.88 -9.92
N ALA A 7 13.76 6.77 -10.07
CA ALA A 7 14.12 5.90 -8.95
C ALA A 7 14.99 6.63 -7.92
N LYS A 8 15.98 7.41 -8.37
CA LYS A 8 16.82 8.24 -7.49
C LYS A 8 15.98 9.32 -6.78
N MET A 9 15.03 9.92 -7.47
CA MET A 9 14.11 10.90 -6.92
C MET A 9 13.30 10.33 -5.74
N LEU A 10 12.77 9.12 -5.89
CA LEU A 10 12.07 8.41 -4.81
C LEU A 10 12.98 8.07 -3.64
N GLU A 11 14.23 7.67 -3.91
CA GLU A 11 15.23 7.41 -2.87
C GLU A 11 15.55 8.68 -2.06
N LEU A 12 15.75 9.80 -2.74
CA LEU A 12 16.08 11.09 -2.11
C LEU A 12 14.97 11.59 -1.21
N ILE A 13 13.72 11.48 -1.66
CA ILE A 13 12.53 11.88 -0.90
C ILE A 13 12.34 11.01 0.36
N LYS A 14 12.71 9.73 0.31
CA LYS A 14 12.66 8.85 1.48
C LYS A 14 13.72 9.18 2.53
N ARG A 15 14.90 9.64 2.09
CA ARG A 15 16.03 9.89 2.97
C ARG A 15 16.09 11.31 3.53
N ASN A 16 15.44 12.25 2.84
CA ASN A 16 15.52 13.68 3.15
C ASN A 16 14.14 14.31 3.19
N ASP A 17 13.95 15.26 4.08
CA ASP A 17 12.73 16.06 4.14
C ASP A 17 12.80 17.19 3.11
N ILE A 18 12.47 16.87 1.85
CA ILE A 18 12.53 17.81 0.73
C ILE A 18 11.20 18.55 0.63
N GLU A 19 11.24 19.87 0.71
CA GLU A 19 10.07 20.73 0.79
C GLU A 19 9.72 21.41 -0.54
N THR A 20 10.73 21.66 -1.38
CA THR A 20 10.56 22.41 -2.62
C THR A 20 11.08 21.66 -3.85
N GLN A 21 10.59 22.04 -5.03
CA GLN A 21 11.10 21.53 -6.30
C GLN A 21 12.56 21.92 -6.54
N GLU A 22 12.96 23.09 -6.06
CA GLU A 22 14.33 23.60 -6.16
C GLU A 22 15.28 22.73 -5.34
N GLU A 23 14.93 22.43 -4.09
CA GLU A 23 15.68 21.47 -3.26
C GLU A 23 15.83 20.10 -3.94
N LEU A 24 14.75 19.59 -4.51
CA LEU A 24 14.79 18.31 -5.22
C LEU A 24 15.70 18.36 -6.44
N SER A 25 15.70 19.46 -7.18
CA SER A 25 16.64 19.71 -8.29
C SER A 25 18.09 19.70 -7.80
N ASP A 26 18.38 20.41 -6.71
CA ASP A 26 19.74 20.51 -6.15
C ASP A 26 20.26 19.14 -5.70
N TYR A 27 19.41 18.33 -5.06
CA TYR A 27 19.76 16.97 -4.69
C TYR A 27 20.06 16.08 -5.89
N LEU A 28 19.24 16.18 -6.96
CA LEU A 28 19.46 15.43 -8.19
C LEU A 28 20.75 15.84 -8.91
N GLU A 29 21.06 17.14 -8.92
CA GLU A 29 22.31 17.65 -9.52
C GLU A 29 23.53 17.16 -8.76
N ARG A 30 23.50 17.13 -7.43
CA ARG A 30 24.57 16.56 -6.58
C ARG A 30 24.80 15.06 -6.86
N GLU A 31 23.75 14.35 -7.24
CA GLU A 31 23.83 12.94 -7.65
C GLU A 31 24.20 12.75 -9.14
N GLY A 32 24.55 13.83 -9.84
CA GLY A 32 25.06 13.80 -11.20
C GLY A 32 23.97 13.82 -12.30
N TYR A 33 22.73 14.14 -11.93
CA TYR A 33 21.64 14.28 -12.91
C TYR A 33 21.50 15.75 -13.33
N GLN A 34 21.70 16.03 -14.61
CA GLN A 34 21.34 17.36 -15.15
C GLN A 34 19.83 17.42 -15.36
N VAL A 35 19.16 18.29 -14.64
CA VAL A 35 17.71 18.45 -14.67
C VAL A 35 17.32 19.92 -14.86
N THR A 36 16.21 20.13 -15.56
CA THR A 36 15.54 21.42 -15.63
C THR A 36 14.34 21.42 -14.71
N GLN A 37 13.85 22.60 -14.28
CA GLN A 37 12.65 22.73 -13.48
C GLN A 37 11.44 22.05 -14.14
N ALA A 38 11.30 22.16 -15.46
CA ALA A 38 10.25 21.49 -16.23
C ALA A 38 10.34 19.96 -16.13
N THR A 39 11.55 19.41 -16.15
CA THR A 39 11.79 17.97 -16.02
C THR A 39 11.42 17.48 -14.61
N VAL A 40 11.83 18.18 -13.57
CA VAL A 40 11.49 17.85 -12.18
C VAL A 40 10.00 17.95 -11.94
N SER A 41 9.35 19.02 -12.42
CA SER A 41 7.90 19.20 -12.32
C SER A 41 7.12 18.09 -13.01
N ARG A 42 7.57 17.64 -14.18
CA ARG A 42 6.97 16.51 -14.91
C ARG A 42 7.15 15.19 -14.16
N ASP A 43 8.34 14.93 -13.65
CA ASP A 43 8.62 13.71 -12.88
C ASP A 43 7.78 13.67 -11.58
N ILE A 44 7.60 14.78 -10.89
CA ILE A 44 6.73 14.90 -9.71
C ILE A 44 5.29 14.47 -10.05
N ARG A 45 4.77 14.94 -11.20
CA ARG A 45 3.40 14.55 -11.64
C ARG A 45 3.31 13.09 -12.01
N GLU A 46 4.28 12.58 -12.76
CA GLU A 46 4.30 11.18 -13.20
C GLU A 46 4.44 10.20 -12.03
N LEU A 47 5.26 10.53 -11.05
CA LEU A 47 5.45 9.75 -9.81
C LEU A 47 4.34 9.99 -8.79
N LYS A 48 3.40 10.89 -9.09
CA LYS A 48 2.30 11.26 -8.19
C LYS A 48 2.79 11.68 -6.79
N LEU A 49 3.88 12.44 -6.75
CA LEU A 49 4.40 12.98 -5.51
C LEU A 49 3.46 14.06 -4.96
N THR A 50 3.20 14.02 -3.68
CA THR A 50 2.38 15.01 -2.98
C THR A 50 3.14 15.59 -1.81
N LYS A 51 2.67 16.73 -1.28
CA LYS A 51 3.21 17.31 -0.06
C LYS A 51 2.35 16.92 1.14
N VAL A 52 2.98 16.48 2.21
CA VAL A 52 2.31 16.19 3.48
C VAL A 52 2.90 17.07 4.59
N ALA A 53 2.04 17.48 5.53
CA ALA A 53 2.45 18.25 6.69
C ALA A 53 3.26 17.38 7.66
N MET A 54 4.37 17.91 8.13
CA MET A 54 5.18 17.34 9.21
C MET A 54 4.72 17.87 10.56
N SER A 55 5.15 17.23 11.65
CA SER A 55 4.83 17.62 13.02
C SER A 55 5.28 19.04 13.39
N ASN A 56 6.28 19.59 12.68
CA ASN A 56 6.79 20.96 12.86
C ASN A 56 6.05 22.04 12.05
N GLY A 57 4.93 21.69 11.36
CA GLY A 57 4.14 22.59 10.53
C GLY A 57 4.70 22.80 9.11
N ARG A 58 5.86 22.25 8.76
CA ARG A 58 6.44 22.28 7.42
C ARG A 58 5.84 21.17 6.57
N GLN A 59 6.00 21.26 5.26
CA GLN A 59 5.51 20.25 4.32
C GLN A 59 6.68 19.62 3.58
N LYS A 60 6.63 18.31 3.34
CA LYS A 60 7.62 17.60 2.53
C LYS A 60 6.98 16.80 1.41
N TYR A 61 7.73 16.56 0.34
CA TYR A 61 7.31 15.63 -0.70
C TYR A 61 7.34 14.20 -0.20
N VAL A 62 6.28 13.46 -0.50
CA VAL A 62 6.18 12.01 -0.30
C VAL A 62 5.67 11.35 -1.56
N ALA A 63 6.11 10.12 -1.80
CA ALA A 63 5.52 9.28 -2.83
C ALA A 63 4.19 8.72 -2.31
N LEU A 64 3.22 8.54 -3.20
CA LEU A 64 1.95 7.89 -2.86
C LEU A 64 2.12 6.50 -2.22
N GLN A 65 3.30 5.87 -2.37
CA GLN A 65 3.64 4.64 -1.66
C GLN A 65 3.81 4.81 -0.14
N GLU A 66 4.05 6.03 0.38
CA GLU A 66 4.06 6.28 1.83
C GLU A 66 2.64 6.52 2.38
N THR A 67 1.72 7.01 1.53
CA THR A 67 0.30 6.93 1.82
C THR A 67 -0.21 5.48 1.80
N ASP A 68 0.45 4.58 1.07
CA ASP A 68 0.14 3.15 1.08
C ASP A 68 0.48 2.48 2.43
N GLU A 69 1.51 2.92 3.17
CA GLU A 69 1.76 2.39 4.52
C GLU A 69 0.66 2.81 5.51
N ASN A 70 0.19 4.05 5.44
CA ASN A 70 -0.94 4.51 6.25
C ASN A 70 -2.27 3.86 5.81
N LEU A 71 -2.47 3.67 4.51
CA LEU A 71 -3.59 2.91 3.96
C LEU A 71 -3.48 1.43 4.34
N SER A 72 -2.30 0.85 4.27
CA SER A 72 -2.02 -0.52 4.69
C SER A 72 -2.34 -0.73 6.17
N GLN A 73 -1.91 0.15 7.04
CA GLN A 73 -2.24 0.11 8.48
C GLN A 73 -3.75 0.26 8.74
N LYS A 74 -4.42 1.12 7.96
CA LYS A 74 -5.87 1.28 8.04
C LYS A 74 -6.61 0.00 7.65
N TYR A 75 -6.18 -0.65 6.58
CA TYR A 75 -6.77 -1.92 6.13
C TYR A 75 -6.48 -3.07 7.09
N VAL A 76 -5.27 -3.15 7.65
CA VAL A 76 -4.94 -4.11 8.71
C VAL A 76 -5.83 -3.91 9.92
N ARG A 77 -6.10 -2.66 10.31
CA ARG A 77 -7.01 -2.36 11.42
C ARG A 77 -8.45 -2.77 11.13
N VAL A 78 -8.96 -2.50 9.91
CA VAL A 78 -10.29 -2.96 9.49
C VAL A 78 -10.38 -4.49 9.53
N LEU A 79 -9.37 -5.18 9.04
CA LEU A 79 -9.28 -6.64 9.12
C LEU A 79 -9.31 -7.13 10.57
N HIS A 80 -8.49 -6.56 11.43
CA HIS A 80 -8.43 -6.90 12.85
C HIS A 80 -9.79 -6.71 13.55
N ASP A 81 -10.45 -5.58 13.31
CA ASP A 81 -11.70 -5.23 13.98
C ASP A 81 -12.89 -6.06 13.48
N GLY A 82 -12.89 -6.45 12.21
CA GLY A 82 -13.99 -7.19 11.58
C GLY A 82 -13.84 -8.71 11.59
N PHE A 83 -12.64 -9.23 11.73
CA PHE A 83 -12.36 -10.66 11.66
C PHE A 83 -12.92 -11.42 12.87
N VAL A 84 -13.59 -12.55 12.61
CA VAL A 84 -14.08 -13.47 13.65
C VAL A 84 -13.36 -14.82 13.56
N SER A 85 -13.43 -15.45 12.40
CA SER A 85 -12.82 -16.77 12.16
C SER A 85 -12.59 -17.00 10.66
N MET A 86 -11.81 -18.01 10.34
CA MET A 86 -11.63 -18.45 8.96
C MET A 86 -11.46 -19.96 8.89
N ASP A 87 -11.84 -20.52 7.77
CA ASP A 87 -11.65 -21.93 7.44
C ASP A 87 -11.50 -22.08 5.93
N MET A 88 -10.95 -23.19 5.48
CA MET A 88 -10.77 -23.48 4.08
C MET A 88 -11.53 -24.72 3.63
N ALA A 89 -12.08 -24.65 2.42
CA ALA A 89 -12.59 -25.80 1.68
C ALA A 89 -11.77 -25.91 0.40
N GLN A 90 -10.76 -26.78 0.40
CA GLN A 90 -9.79 -26.88 -0.69
C GLN A 90 -9.12 -25.52 -0.97
N ASN A 91 -9.35 -24.92 -2.12
CA ASN A 91 -8.82 -23.61 -2.52
C ASN A 91 -9.82 -22.46 -2.31
N ILE A 92 -10.85 -22.67 -1.52
CA ILE A 92 -11.78 -21.62 -1.09
C ILE A 92 -11.51 -21.28 0.36
N LEU A 93 -11.17 -20.02 0.62
CA LEU A 93 -11.05 -19.50 1.95
C LEU A 93 -12.36 -18.82 2.37
N VAL A 94 -12.94 -19.26 3.46
CA VAL A 94 -14.14 -18.66 4.06
C VAL A 94 -13.74 -17.89 5.28
N ILE A 95 -14.04 -16.59 5.31
CA ILE A 95 -13.79 -15.71 6.43
C ILE A 95 -15.12 -15.27 7.02
N LYS A 96 -15.28 -15.47 8.32
CA LYS A 96 -16.41 -14.94 9.09
C LYS A 96 -16.02 -13.61 9.70
N THR A 97 -16.91 -12.65 9.62
CA THR A 97 -16.71 -11.30 10.17
C THR A 97 -17.81 -10.96 11.17
N VAL A 98 -17.60 -9.86 11.88
CA VAL A 98 -18.67 -9.19 12.61
C VAL A 98 -19.80 -8.82 11.64
N SER A 99 -21.04 -8.90 12.07
CA SER A 99 -22.22 -8.57 11.26
C SER A 99 -22.10 -7.20 10.60
N GLY A 100 -22.36 -7.14 9.30
CA GLY A 100 -22.27 -5.93 8.49
C GLY A 100 -20.85 -5.54 8.04
N MET A 101 -19.79 -6.27 8.43
CA MET A 101 -18.42 -5.89 8.12
C MET A 101 -17.78 -6.70 6.98
N ALA A 102 -18.46 -7.68 6.40
CA ALA A 102 -17.85 -8.53 5.38
C ALA A 102 -17.34 -7.74 4.18
N MET A 103 -18.09 -6.78 3.66
CA MET A 103 -17.67 -5.94 2.53
C MET A 103 -16.45 -5.06 2.87
N ALA A 104 -16.39 -4.50 4.07
CA ALA A 104 -15.26 -3.69 4.53
C ALA A 104 -13.98 -4.53 4.65
N VAL A 105 -14.08 -5.73 5.23
CA VAL A 105 -12.97 -6.67 5.35
C VAL A 105 -12.52 -7.19 3.99
N ALA A 106 -13.46 -7.49 3.08
CA ALA A 106 -13.12 -7.90 1.70
C ALA A 106 -12.39 -6.79 0.94
N ALA A 107 -12.82 -5.54 1.09
CA ALA A 107 -12.12 -4.38 0.50
C ALA A 107 -10.69 -4.24 1.06
N ALA A 108 -10.49 -4.49 2.35
CA ALA A 108 -9.16 -4.50 2.96
C ALA A 108 -8.28 -5.63 2.40
N LEU A 109 -8.82 -6.82 2.19
CA LEU A 109 -8.11 -7.93 1.54
C LEU A 109 -7.70 -7.60 0.11
N ASP A 110 -8.60 -7.02 -0.68
CA ASP A 110 -8.31 -6.61 -2.06
C ASP A 110 -7.19 -5.56 -2.10
N ALA A 111 -7.19 -4.63 -1.16
CA ALA A 111 -6.16 -3.59 -1.06
C ALA A 111 -4.77 -4.12 -0.64
N MET A 112 -4.69 -5.29 -0.06
CA MET A 112 -3.43 -5.95 0.28
C MET A 112 -2.73 -6.60 -0.93
N HIS A 113 -3.39 -6.66 -2.07
CA HIS A 113 -2.86 -7.19 -3.34
C HIS A 113 -2.17 -8.55 -3.21
N MET A 114 -2.80 -9.48 -2.49
CA MET A 114 -2.27 -10.84 -2.37
C MET A 114 -2.43 -11.58 -3.69
N HIS A 115 -1.33 -11.89 -4.36
CA HIS A 115 -1.32 -12.53 -5.67
C HIS A 115 -2.00 -13.91 -5.66
N GLU A 116 -1.99 -14.59 -4.54
CA GLU A 116 -2.59 -15.90 -4.34
C GLU A 116 -4.12 -15.87 -4.45
N ILE A 117 -4.73 -14.72 -4.13
CA ILE A 117 -6.18 -14.53 -4.18
C ILE A 117 -6.59 -14.09 -5.59
N VAL A 118 -7.46 -14.88 -6.23
CA VAL A 118 -8.04 -14.56 -7.55
C VAL A 118 -9.13 -13.50 -7.41
N GLY A 119 -9.95 -13.61 -6.39
CA GLY A 119 -11.03 -12.69 -6.08
C GLY A 119 -11.83 -13.12 -4.86
N CYS A 120 -12.64 -12.20 -4.36
CA CYS A 120 -13.48 -12.41 -3.18
C CYS A 120 -14.92 -11.96 -3.46
N ILE A 121 -15.88 -12.64 -2.82
CA ILE A 121 -17.28 -12.21 -2.73
C ILE A 121 -17.64 -12.08 -1.26
N ALA A 122 -18.25 -10.96 -0.88
CA ALA A 122 -18.67 -10.68 0.48
C ALA A 122 -20.20 -10.61 0.60
N GLY A 123 -20.73 -11.29 1.60
CA GLY A 123 -22.10 -11.13 2.07
C GLY A 123 -22.18 -10.11 3.20
N ASP A 124 -23.02 -10.37 4.22
CA ASP A 124 -23.14 -9.54 5.41
C ASP A 124 -22.00 -9.78 6.43
N ASP A 125 -21.77 -11.06 6.78
CA ASP A 125 -20.82 -11.51 7.78
C ASP A 125 -19.86 -12.60 7.29
N THR A 126 -19.88 -12.90 6.02
CA THR A 126 -19.11 -13.99 5.41
C THR A 126 -18.50 -13.57 4.11
N ILE A 127 -17.22 -13.90 3.93
CA ILE A 127 -16.45 -13.67 2.71
C ILE A 127 -16.02 -15.02 2.15
N MET A 128 -16.18 -15.23 0.85
CA MET A 128 -15.61 -16.36 0.13
C MET A 128 -14.52 -15.85 -0.82
N CYS A 129 -13.30 -16.35 -0.64
CA CYS A 129 -12.15 -16.04 -1.48
C CYS A 129 -11.80 -17.26 -2.34
N ALA A 130 -11.72 -17.05 -3.64
CA ALA A 130 -11.16 -18.03 -4.57
C ALA A 130 -9.64 -17.86 -4.61
N ILE A 131 -8.90 -18.91 -4.31
CA ILE A 131 -7.43 -18.90 -4.24
C ILE A 131 -6.88 -19.86 -5.30
N ARG A 132 -5.65 -19.60 -5.75
CA ARG A 132 -5.06 -20.31 -6.89
C ARG A 132 -4.80 -21.79 -6.63
N SER A 133 -4.44 -22.15 -5.40
CA SER A 133 -4.16 -23.54 -5.03
C SER A 133 -4.46 -23.79 -3.55
N VAL A 134 -4.49 -25.06 -3.15
CA VAL A 134 -4.63 -25.46 -1.74
C VAL A 134 -3.43 -24.94 -0.91
N ASP A 135 -2.22 -25.06 -1.42
CA ASP A 135 -1.01 -24.58 -0.75
C ASP A 135 -1.04 -23.06 -0.58
N ASP A 136 -1.46 -22.33 -1.60
CA ASP A 136 -1.64 -20.88 -1.52
C ASP A 136 -2.70 -20.49 -0.49
N THR A 137 -3.75 -21.29 -0.35
CA THR A 137 -4.81 -21.07 0.66
C THR A 137 -4.23 -21.15 2.07
N VAL A 138 -3.42 -22.15 2.35
CA VAL A 138 -2.71 -22.29 3.64
C VAL A 138 -1.78 -21.09 3.86
N ALA A 139 -1.03 -20.68 2.84
CA ALA A 139 -0.12 -19.53 2.93
C ALA A 139 -0.88 -18.22 3.24
N VAL A 140 -2.01 -17.98 2.59
CA VAL A 140 -2.86 -16.81 2.85
C VAL A 140 -3.43 -16.86 4.27
N MET A 141 -3.93 -18.00 4.71
CA MET A 141 -4.44 -18.17 6.08
C MET A 141 -3.37 -17.86 7.13
N ASN A 142 -2.14 -18.36 6.95
CA ASN A 142 -1.03 -18.09 7.87
C ASN A 142 -0.66 -16.60 7.90
N ARG A 143 -0.70 -15.93 6.75
CA ARG A 143 -0.45 -14.48 6.67
C ARG A 143 -1.54 -13.67 7.37
N LEU A 144 -2.81 -13.98 7.11
CA LEU A 144 -3.95 -13.33 7.76
C LEU A 144 -3.95 -13.56 9.27
N LYS A 145 -3.63 -14.76 9.72
CA LYS A 145 -3.54 -15.08 11.14
C LYS A 145 -2.55 -14.17 11.87
N LYS A 146 -1.36 -13.95 11.30
CA LYS A 146 -0.37 -13.02 11.86
C LYS A 146 -0.91 -11.59 11.93
N LEU A 147 -1.62 -11.12 10.91
CA LEU A 147 -2.17 -9.76 10.87
C LEU A 147 -3.29 -9.54 11.89
N VAL A 148 -3.98 -10.58 12.28
CA VAL A 148 -5.13 -10.50 13.22
C VAL A 148 -4.69 -10.72 14.67
N GLU A 149 -3.61 -11.46 14.91
CA GLU A 149 -3.08 -11.75 16.24
C GLU A 149 -2.14 -10.65 16.77
N ASP A 150 -1.58 -9.80 15.92
CA ASP A 150 -0.75 -8.65 16.27
C ASP A 150 -1.63 -7.42 16.59
#